data_eea7f8adab13ae2739f7960da6718395
#
_entry.id   eea7f8adab13ae2739f7960da6718395
#
_cell.length_a   1.000
_cell.length_b   1.000
_cell.length_c   1.000
_cell.angle_alpha   90.00
_cell.angle_beta   90.00
_cell.angle_gamma   90.00
#
_symmetry.space_group_name_H-M   'P 1'
#
loop_
_entity.id
_entity.type
_entity.pdbx_description
1 polymer ?
#
loop_
_entity_poly.entity_id
_entity_poly.type
_entity_poly.pdbx_seq_one_letter_code
_entity_poly.pdbx_strand_id
1 'polypeptide(L)'
;GKNINLELIPAEINSGINFIRTDVDENLVIPAIAENVGDTSLSTALVKDDVKISTIEHLLSAIAGLGVDNCLIKVDGPEVPIMDGSSSPFVFLIQSAGLEDQEALKKFIKVKKEVTVTRDDAYATIKPFDGFKVSFKVDFDHPVHKQLPSESVIDFSSTSFVKEVCRARTFGLMSEAEMLKSRNLALGALLLLLLLLLLLLLLLLLL
;
A
#
# COMPACT_ATOMS: atom_id res chain seq x y z
N GLY A 1 -13.26 -16.91 2.08
CA GLY A 1 -12.76 -15.85 2.94
C GLY A 1 -13.87 -15.36 3.87
N LYS A 2 -13.51 -14.59 4.87
CA LYS A 2 -14.49 -13.87 5.69
C LYS A 2 -14.98 -12.65 4.91
N ASN A 3 -16.25 -12.29 5.07
CA ASN A 3 -16.71 -10.98 4.63
C ASN A 3 -16.11 -9.93 5.56
N ILE A 4 -15.53 -8.89 4.99
CA ILE A 4 -14.92 -7.76 5.71
C ILE A 4 -15.63 -6.50 5.27
N ASN A 5 -16.11 -5.73 6.22
CA ASN A 5 -16.62 -4.39 5.99
C ASN A 5 -15.48 -3.40 6.18
N LEU A 6 -15.35 -2.52 5.21
CA LEU A 6 -14.38 -1.43 5.18
C LEU A 6 -15.12 -0.12 4.98
N GLU A 7 -14.87 0.84 5.86
CA GLU A 7 -15.46 2.17 5.80
C GLU A 7 -14.35 3.23 5.78
N LEU A 8 -14.41 4.16 4.85
CA LEU A 8 -13.53 5.31 4.77
C LEU A 8 -14.32 6.55 5.19
N ILE A 9 -13.81 7.25 6.18
CA ILE A 9 -14.48 8.40 6.81
C ILE A 9 -13.58 9.62 6.66
N PRO A 10 -14.11 10.77 6.19
CA PRO A 10 -13.38 12.03 6.22
C PRO A 10 -12.86 12.33 7.63
N ALA A 11 -11.63 12.82 7.72
CA ALA A 11 -10.99 13.08 8.99
C ALA A 11 -10.49 14.53 9.08
N GLU A 12 -10.22 14.99 10.29
CA GLU A 12 -9.80 16.36 10.58
C GLU A 12 -8.46 16.71 9.92
N ILE A 13 -8.26 17.99 9.65
CA ILE A 13 -7.02 18.54 9.11
C ILE A 13 -5.83 18.09 9.94
N ASN A 14 -4.78 17.62 9.29
CA ASN A 14 -3.54 17.09 9.90
C ASN A 14 -3.70 15.82 10.75
N SER A 15 -4.83 15.11 10.66
CA SER A 15 -4.98 13.82 11.35
C SER A 15 -4.18 12.70 10.69
N GLY A 16 -3.85 12.82 9.40
CA GLY A 16 -3.22 11.75 8.63
C GLY A 16 -4.18 10.59 8.33
N ILE A 17 -3.62 9.48 7.91
CA ILE A 17 -4.35 8.25 7.63
C ILE A 17 -4.31 7.36 8.87
N ASN A 18 -5.48 6.99 9.37
CA ASN A 18 -5.61 6.22 10.60
C ASN A 18 -6.53 5.02 10.39
N PHE A 19 -6.23 3.92 11.07
CA PHE A 19 -7.04 2.70 11.05
C PHE A 19 -7.63 2.41 12.43
N ILE A 20 -8.81 1.78 12.43
CA ILE A 20 -9.46 1.20 13.61
C ILE A 20 -9.95 -0.21 13.27
N ARG A 21 -9.60 -1.20 14.10
CA ARG A 21 -10.14 -2.57 14.08
C ARG A 21 -11.41 -2.64 14.93
N THR A 22 -12.58 -2.46 14.29
CA THR A 22 -13.86 -2.39 15.00
C THR A 22 -14.29 -3.71 15.65
N ASP A 23 -13.76 -4.83 15.19
CA ASP A 23 -13.98 -6.16 15.76
C ASP A 23 -13.09 -6.48 16.99
N VAL A 24 -12.11 -5.61 17.31
CA VAL A 24 -11.18 -5.80 18.43
C VAL A 24 -11.31 -4.67 19.44
N ASP A 25 -11.05 -3.44 19.06
CA ASP A 25 -11.13 -2.26 19.92
C ASP A 25 -11.40 -0.99 19.08
N GLU A 26 -12.60 -0.44 19.21
CA GLU A 26 -12.99 0.78 18.49
C GLU A 26 -12.28 2.07 18.97
N ASN A 27 -11.61 2.02 20.11
CA ASN A 27 -10.87 3.16 20.67
C ASN A 27 -9.38 3.14 20.28
N LEU A 28 -8.87 2.00 19.81
CA LEU A 28 -7.48 1.88 19.42
C LEU A 28 -7.28 2.42 18.00
N VAL A 29 -6.72 3.61 17.92
CA VAL A 29 -6.33 4.23 16.65
C VAL A 29 -4.92 3.81 16.29
N ILE A 30 -4.76 3.28 15.07
CA ILE A 30 -3.49 2.82 14.49
C ILE A 30 -3.11 3.76 13.34
N PRO A 31 -2.21 4.72 13.53
CA PRO A 31 -1.72 5.57 12.46
C PRO A 31 -0.99 4.76 11.38
N ALA A 32 -1.24 5.09 10.12
CA ALA A 32 -0.52 4.50 8.99
C ALA A 32 0.83 5.19 8.79
N ILE A 33 1.74 4.98 9.74
CA ILE A 33 3.10 5.52 9.75
C ILE A 33 4.13 4.40 9.76
N ALA A 34 5.37 4.69 9.40
CA ALA A 34 6.45 3.70 9.28
C ALA A 34 6.71 2.94 10.59
N GLU A 35 6.58 3.62 11.73
CA GLU A 35 6.81 3.04 13.06
C GLU A 35 5.81 1.93 13.41
N ASN A 36 4.63 1.95 12.80
CA ASN A 36 3.60 0.93 13.01
C ASN A 36 3.66 -0.19 11.96
N VAL A 37 4.58 -0.15 11.00
CA VAL A 37 4.76 -1.25 10.05
C VAL A 37 5.36 -2.45 10.76
N GLY A 38 4.62 -3.56 10.74
CA GLY A 38 5.03 -4.83 11.35
C GLY A 38 5.45 -5.86 10.31
N ASP A 39 4.69 -6.95 10.24
CA ASP A 39 4.99 -8.05 9.31
C ASP A 39 4.84 -7.62 7.84
N THR A 40 5.84 -7.95 7.04
CA THR A 40 5.89 -7.67 5.60
C THR A 40 6.13 -8.94 4.76
N SER A 41 5.85 -10.12 5.30
CA SER A 41 6.19 -11.39 4.65
C SER A 41 5.35 -11.67 3.40
N LEU A 42 4.06 -11.38 3.42
CA LEU A 42 3.13 -11.61 2.32
C LEU A 42 2.23 -10.41 2.03
N SER A 43 2.24 -9.40 2.87
CA SER A 43 1.53 -8.13 2.76
C SER A 43 2.18 -7.11 3.66
N THR A 44 1.87 -5.86 3.49
CA THR A 44 2.23 -4.86 4.50
C THR A 44 1.17 -4.88 5.60
N ALA A 45 1.62 -5.00 6.84
CA ALA A 45 0.74 -4.92 7.99
C ALA A 45 1.09 -3.74 8.89
N LEU A 46 0.06 -3.08 9.43
CA LEU A 46 0.20 -2.20 10.58
C LEU A 46 -0.03 -3.00 11.86
N VAL A 47 0.79 -2.73 12.87
CA VAL A 47 0.70 -3.36 14.18
C VAL A 47 0.85 -2.30 15.27
N LYS A 48 -0.07 -2.31 16.22
CA LYS A 48 -0.01 -1.49 17.43
C LYS A 48 -0.74 -2.21 18.57
N ASP A 49 -0.12 -2.30 19.74
CA ASP A 49 -0.69 -2.95 20.92
C ASP A 49 -1.28 -4.35 20.62
N ASP A 50 -0.51 -5.18 19.89
CA ASP A 50 -0.88 -6.52 19.43
C ASP A 50 -2.06 -6.59 18.43
N VAL A 51 -2.63 -5.47 18.05
CA VAL A 51 -3.65 -5.40 17.01
C VAL A 51 -2.98 -5.26 15.64
N LYS A 52 -3.29 -6.18 14.73
CA LYS A 52 -2.74 -6.25 13.36
C LYS A 52 -3.81 -5.97 12.31
N ILE A 53 -3.46 -5.18 11.29
CA ILE A 53 -4.23 -5.00 10.06
C ILE A 53 -3.29 -5.29 8.88
N SER A 54 -3.59 -6.30 8.09
CA SER A 54 -2.76 -6.73 6.95
C SER A 54 -3.30 -6.21 5.61
N THR A 55 -2.48 -6.32 4.57
CA THR A 55 -2.85 -6.03 3.16
C THR A 55 -3.34 -4.59 2.94
N ILE A 56 -2.66 -3.64 3.61
CA ILE A 56 -3.02 -2.21 3.54
C ILE A 56 -2.56 -1.54 2.24
N GLU A 57 -1.63 -2.14 1.50
CA GLU A 57 -0.88 -1.55 0.39
C GLU A 57 -1.77 -1.07 -0.76
N HIS A 58 -2.78 -1.85 -1.17
CA HIS A 58 -3.65 -1.49 -2.30
C HIS A 58 -4.54 -0.28 -1.97
N LEU A 59 -5.07 -0.24 -0.75
CA LEU A 59 -5.87 0.87 -0.26
C LEU A 59 -5.02 2.14 -0.08
N LEU A 60 -3.87 2.03 0.59
CA LEU A 60 -3.00 3.18 0.80
C LEU A 60 -2.42 3.72 -0.52
N SER A 61 -2.16 2.85 -1.50
CA SER A 61 -1.79 3.27 -2.86
C SER A 61 -2.89 4.12 -3.52
N ALA A 62 -4.15 3.73 -3.37
CA ALA A 62 -5.28 4.52 -3.89
C ALA A 62 -5.40 5.87 -3.17
N ILE A 63 -5.32 5.88 -1.84
CA ILE A 63 -5.37 7.08 -0.99
C ILE A 63 -4.28 8.08 -1.39
N ALA A 64 -3.04 7.62 -1.45
CA ALA A 64 -1.91 8.45 -1.83
C ALA A 64 -1.97 8.91 -3.30
N GLY A 65 -2.34 8.01 -4.21
CA GLY A 65 -2.47 8.31 -5.64
C GLY A 65 -3.58 9.30 -5.97
N LEU A 66 -4.58 9.43 -5.12
CA LEU A 66 -5.65 10.43 -5.19
C LEU A 66 -5.36 11.70 -4.38
N GLY A 67 -4.25 11.73 -3.63
CA GLY A 67 -3.84 12.88 -2.84
C GLY A 67 -4.64 13.08 -1.56
N VAL A 68 -5.27 12.03 -1.01
CA VAL A 68 -6.00 12.09 0.26
C VAL A 68 -5.00 12.16 1.43
N ASP A 69 -5.07 13.22 2.22
CA ASP A 69 -4.15 13.46 3.33
C ASP A 69 -4.72 13.02 4.68
N ASN A 70 -6.04 13.06 4.85
CA ASN A 70 -6.70 12.81 6.14
C ASN A 70 -7.87 11.87 5.95
N CYS A 71 -7.81 10.69 6.55
CA CYS A 71 -8.88 9.69 6.45
C CYS A 71 -8.85 8.75 7.66
N LEU A 72 -10.01 8.46 8.23
CA LEU A 72 -10.19 7.40 9.20
C LEU A 72 -10.75 6.16 8.50
N ILE A 73 -10.08 5.04 8.65
CA ILE A 73 -10.42 3.77 8.01
C ILE A 73 -10.86 2.78 9.08
N LYS A 74 -12.11 2.37 9.03
CA LYS A 74 -12.64 1.32 9.91
C LYS A 74 -12.70 0.00 9.17
N VAL A 75 -12.24 -1.06 9.82
CA VAL A 75 -12.27 -2.42 9.27
C VAL A 75 -12.69 -3.41 10.37
N ASP A 76 -13.61 -4.30 10.06
CA ASP A 76 -14.14 -5.30 11.00
C ASP A 76 -13.42 -6.66 10.90
N GLY A 77 -12.16 -6.65 10.50
CA GLY A 77 -11.35 -7.86 10.41
C GLY A 77 -9.86 -7.59 10.28
N PRO A 78 -9.05 -8.65 10.32
CA PRO A 78 -7.58 -8.56 10.39
C PRO A 78 -6.90 -8.15 9.08
N GLU A 79 -7.66 -7.98 8.00
CA GLU A 79 -7.10 -7.78 6.67
C GLU A 79 -7.99 -6.87 5.83
N VAL A 80 -7.39 -5.89 5.16
CA VAL A 80 -8.07 -5.09 4.14
C VAL A 80 -8.44 -5.98 2.95
N PRO A 81 -9.67 -5.89 2.40
CA PRO A 81 -10.06 -6.69 1.25
C PRO A 81 -9.11 -6.52 0.06
N ILE A 82 -8.62 -7.63 -0.50
CA ILE A 82 -7.70 -7.61 -1.64
C ILE A 82 -8.36 -7.09 -2.93
N MET A 83 -9.68 -7.11 -2.99
CA MET A 83 -10.49 -6.74 -4.15
C MET A 83 -10.09 -7.55 -5.40
N ASP A 84 -9.72 -6.89 -6.50
CA ASP A 84 -9.24 -7.52 -7.73
C ASP A 84 -7.72 -7.64 -7.80
N GLY A 85 -7.02 -7.38 -6.69
CA GLY A 85 -5.57 -7.40 -6.61
C GLY A 85 -4.89 -6.13 -7.10
N SER A 86 -5.65 -5.05 -7.34
CA SER A 86 -5.14 -3.73 -7.71
C SER A 86 -5.69 -2.64 -6.77
N SER A 87 -5.21 -1.41 -6.90
CA SER A 87 -5.78 -0.26 -6.21
C SER A 87 -7.00 0.34 -6.93
N SER A 88 -7.30 -0.11 -8.16
CA SER A 88 -8.36 0.46 -9.00
C SER A 88 -9.76 0.44 -8.36
N PRO A 89 -10.21 -0.64 -7.68
CA PRO A 89 -11.52 -0.63 -7.03
C PRO A 89 -11.62 0.42 -5.91
N PHE A 90 -10.55 0.62 -5.15
CA PHE A 90 -10.50 1.67 -4.11
C PHE A 90 -10.51 3.07 -4.73
N VAL A 91 -9.75 3.28 -5.81
CA VAL A 91 -9.80 4.54 -6.59
C VAL A 91 -11.22 4.84 -7.04
N PHE A 92 -11.91 3.86 -7.61
CA PHE A 92 -13.29 4.01 -8.04
C PHE A 92 -14.23 4.39 -6.88
N LEU A 93 -14.14 3.71 -5.74
CA LEU A 93 -14.97 3.98 -4.57
C LEU A 93 -14.72 5.37 -3.98
N ILE A 94 -13.45 5.75 -3.82
CA ILE A 94 -13.07 7.08 -3.29
C ILE A 94 -13.53 8.20 -4.25
N GLN A 95 -13.31 8.04 -5.55
CA GLN A 95 -13.76 9.03 -6.54
C GLN A 95 -15.29 9.12 -6.62
N SER A 96 -16.00 8.00 -6.44
CA SER A 96 -17.47 7.99 -6.43
C SER A 96 -18.04 8.67 -5.19
N ALA A 97 -17.37 8.55 -4.05
CA ALA A 97 -17.73 9.27 -2.82
C ALA A 97 -17.44 10.77 -2.92
N GLY A 98 -16.43 11.15 -3.72
CA GLY A 98 -15.94 12.50 -3.85
C GLY A 98 -14.76 12.81 -2.93
N LEU A 99 -14.03 13.87 -3.25
CA LEU A 99 -12.93 14.42 -2.47
C LEU A 99 -13.24 15.87 -2.15
N GLU A 100 -12.87 16.32 -0.96
CA GLU A 100 -13.07 17.69 -0.51
C GLU A 100 -11.72 18.30 -0.13
N ASP A 101 -11.44 19.49 -0.66
CA ASP A 101 -10.24 20.24 -0.30
C ASP A 101 -10.41 20.85 1.09
N GLN A 102 -9.43 20.66 1.95
CA GLN A 102 -9.41 21.22 3.30
C GLN A 102 -8.62 22.53 3.35
N GLU A 103 -9.03 23.45 4.22
CA GLU A 103 -8.40 24.77 4.37
C GLU A 103 -7.07 24.67 5.16
N ALA A 104 -6.13 23.86 4.66
CA ALA A 104 -4.79 23.70 5.23
C ALA A 104 -3.78 23.43 4.11
N LEU A 105 -2.58 23.93 4.27
CA LEU A 105 -1.49 23.64 3.34
C LEU A 105 -1.06 22.19 3.49
N LYS A 106 -0.92 21.49 2.35
CA LYS A 106 -0.38 20.15 2.30
C LYS A 106 1.07 20.13 2.80
N LYS A 107 1.40 19.17 3.64
CA LYS A 107 2.76 18.96 4.14
C LYS A 107 3.52 18.02 3.20
N PHE A 108 4.79 18.33 2.96
CA PHE A 108 5.67 17.52 2.14
C PHE A 108 6.96 17.20 2.88
N ILE A 109 7.44 15.97 2.72
CA ILE A 109 8.79 15.60 3.12
C ILE A 109 9.73 15.87 1.95
N LYS A 110 10.74 16.73 2.18
CA LYS A 110 11.78 17.01 1.19
C LYS A 110 13.08 16.30 1.55
N VAL A 111 13.44 15.30 0.74
CA VAL A 111 14.70 14.58 0.91
C VAL A 111 15.88 15.53 0.66
N LYS A 112 16.82 15.65 1.61
CA LYS A 112 17.96 16.55 1.54
C LYS A 112 19.26 15.88 1.09
N LYS A 113 19.39 14.58 1.34
CA LYS A 113 20.56 13.77 0.97
C LYS A 113 20.13 12.37 0.60
N GLU A 114 20.95 11.70 -0.16
CA GLU A 114 20.74 10.29 -0.47
C GLU A 114 20.90 9.44 0.80
N VAL A 115 19.97 8.50 0.99
CA VAL A 115 19.98 7.48 2.06
C VAL A 115 19.67 6.14 1.43
N THR A 116 20.52 5.15 1.68
CA THR A 116 20.35 3.78 1.21
C THR A 116 20.32 2.84 2.41
N VAL A 117 19.38 1.92 2.40
CA VAL A 117 19.28 0.81 3.35
C VAL A 117 19.40 -0.49 2.56
N THR A 118 20.20 -1.42 3.07
CA THR A 118 20.42 -2.74 2.47
C THR A 118 19.97 -3.84 3.43
N ARG A 119 19.36 -4.89 2.87
CA ARG A 119 19.02 -6.09 3.61
C ARG A 119 19.23 -7.30 2.68
N ASP A 120 20.17 -8.16 3.03
CA ASP A 120 20.60 -9.27 2.17
C ASP A 120 20.96 -8.77 0.77
N ASP A 121 20.33 -9.28 -0.28
CA ASP A 121 20.53 -8.86 -1.67
C ASP A 121 19.61 -7.69 -2.12
N ALA A 122 18.76 -7.22 -1.22
CA ALA A 122 17.82 -6.12 -1.50
C ALA A 122 18.35 -4.78 -0.96
N TYR A 123 18.00 -3.71 -1.63
CA TYR A 123 18.26 -2.35 -1.15
C TYR A 123 17.12 -1.40 -1.50
N ALA A 124 16.97 -0.37 -0.69
CA ALA A 124 16.09 0.75 -0.95
C ALA A 124 16.88 2.06 -0.82
N THR A 125 16.71 2.96 -1.77
CA THR A 125 17.39 4.26 -1.77
C THR A 125 16.38 5.38 -1.92
N ILE A 126 16.49 6.39 -1.06
CA ILE A 126 15.77 7.65 -1.18
C ILE A 126 16.79 8.74 -1.51
N LYS A 127 16.52 9.55 -2.54
CA LYS A 127 17.44 10.62 -2.96
C LYS A 127 16.70 11.91 -3.29
N PRO A 128 17.38 13.08 -3.20
CA PRO A 128 16.78 14.35 -3.59
C PRO A 128 16.27 14.31 -5.03
N PHE A 129 15.05 14.78 -5.23
CA PHE A 129 14.43 14.94 -6.53
C PHE A 129 13.41 16.09 -6.46
N ASP A 130 13.23 16.81 -7.56
CA ASP A 130 12.22 17.85 -7.64
C ASP A 130 10.93 17.26 -8.21
N GLY A 131 10.10 16.73 -7.32
CA GLY A 131 8.89 15.97 -7.63
C GLY A 131 8.87 14.61 -6.93
N PHE A 132 8.10 13.68 -7.49
CA PHE A 132 7.99 12.31 -6.99
C PHE A 132 8.25 11.32 -8.14
N LYS A 133 9.31 10.53 -7.99
CA LYS A 133 9.71 9.50 -8.95
C LYS A 133 10.03 8.20 -8.24
N VAL A 134 9.55 7.11 -8.77
CA VAL A 134 9.81 5.76 -8.25
C VAL A 134 10.49 4.93 -9.34
N SER A 135 11.61 4.32 -9.00
CA SER A 135 12.27 3.29 -9.81
C SER A 135 12.21 1.99 -9.03
N PHE A 136 11.79 0.94 -9.69
CA PHE A 136 11.65 -0.37 -9.09
C PHE A 136 12.25 -1.44 -10.00
N LYS A 137 13.09 -2.30 -9.43
CA LYS A 137 13.69 -3.45 -10.11
C LYS A 137 13.42 -4.71 -9.33
N VAL A 138 12.94 -5.74 -10.03
CA VAL A 138 12.74 -7.08 -9.49
C VAL A 138 13.58 -8.10 -10.24
N ASP A 139 14.08 -9.06 -9.50
CA ASP A 139 14.77 -10.22 -10.06
C ASP A 139 14.15 -11.49 -9.48
N PHE A 140 13.29 -12.13 -10.28
CA PHE A 140 12.68 -13.40 -9.92
C PHE A 140 13.33 -14.53 -10.71
N ASP A 141 13.78 -15.56 -10.04
CA ASP A 141 14.28 -16.79 -10.69
C ASP A 141 13.12 -17.62 -11.26
N HIS A 142 12.48 -17.06 -12.29
CA HIS A 142 11.38 -17.70 -13.01
C HIS A 142 11.50 -17.44 -14.51
N PRO A 143 11.32 -18.46 -15.38
CA PRO A 143 11.50 -18.33 -16.84
C PRO A 143 10.67 -17.20 -17.49
N VAL A 144 9.44 -16.96 -17.01
CA VAL A 144 8.58 -15.89 -17.53
C VAL A 144 9.15 -14.52 -17.17
N HIS A 145 9.68 -14.35 -15.96
CA HIS A 145 10.24 -13.06 -15.52
C HIS A 145 11.53 -12.71 -16.28
N LYS A 146 12.32 -13.70 -16.67
CA LYS A 146 13.52 -13.49 -17.48
C LYS A 146 13.22 -12.94 -18.88
N GLN A 147 11.97 -13.02 -19.34
CA GLN A 147 11.51 -12.51 -20.63
C GLN A 147 10.82 -11.14 -20.55
N LEU A 148 10.55 -10.65 -19.34
CA LEU A 148 9.87 -9.38 -19.09
C LEU A 148 10.87 -8.31 -18.64
N PRO A 149 10.56 -7.01 -18.85
CA PRO A 149 11.34 -5.95 -18.24
C PRO A 149 11.40 -6.13 -16.73
N SER A 150 12.60 -6.20 -16.17
CA SER A 150 12.82 -6.34 -14.71
C SER A 150 12.82 -5.00 -13.99
N GLU A 151 12.79 -3.89 -14.70
CA GLU A 151 12.83 -2.54 -14.15
C GLU A 151 11.70 -1.68 -14.69
N SER A 152 11.10 -0.88 -13.82
CA SER A 152 10.12 0.14 -14.18
C SER A 152 10.46 1.45 -13.48
N VAL A 153 10.32 2.55 -14.20
CA VAL A 153 10.51 3.91 -13.68
C VAL A 153 9.24 4.71 -13.92
N ILE A 154 8.68 5.27 -12.86
CA ILE A 154 7.46 6.06 -12.91
C ILE A 154 7.78 7.47 -12.39
N ASP A 155 7.60 8.47 -13.24
CA ASP A 155 7.71 9.87 -12.88
C ASP A 155 6.31 10.47 -12.77
N PHE A 156 5.88 10.75 -11.54
CA PHE A 156 4.53 11.25 -11.29
C PHE A 156 4.29 12.70 -11.70
N SER A 157 5.31 13.41 -12.18
CA SER A 157 5.12 14.71 -12.85
C SER A 157 4.46 14.56 -14.22
N SER A 158 4.63 13.41 -14.87
CA SER A 158 4.10 13.11 -16.21
C SER A 158 3.15 11.92 -16.24
N THR A 159 3.20 11.04 -15.24
CA THR A 159 2.40 9.82 -15.17
C THR A 159 1.16 10.02 -14.31
N SER A 160 0.00 9.71 -14.86
CA SER A 160 -1.25 9.69 -14.10
C SER A 160 -1.38 8.37 -13.33
N PHE A 161 -1.40 8.44 -11.99
CA PHE A 161 -1.65 7.27 -11.15
C PHE A 161 -2.92 6.52 -11.55
N VAL A 162 -4.02 7.25 -11.74
CA VAL A 162 -5.33 6.67 -12.07
C VAL A 162 -5.35 6.01 -13.45
N LYS A 163 -4.66 6.59 -14.45
CA LYS A 163 -4.67 6.07 -15.82
C LYS A 163 -3.69 4.94 -16.03
N GLU A 164 -2.53 4.99 -15.38
CA GLU A 164 -1.38 4.18 -15.76
C GLU A 164 -0.93 3.20 -14.67
N VAL A 165 -1.20 3.52 -13.39
CA VAL A 165 -0.65 2.74 -12.27
C VAL A 165 -1.72 1.93 -11.52
N CYS A 166 -2.86 2.53 -11.19
CA CYS A 166 -3.84 1.93 -10.27
C CYS A 166 -4.38 0.56 -10.70
N ARG A 167 -4.30 0.23 -11.99
CA ARG A 167 -4.76 -1.06 -12.56
C ARG A 167 -3.71 -2.16 -12.49
N ALA A 168 -2.48 -1.84 -12.07
CA ALA A 168 -1.44 -2.84 -11.91
C ALA A 168 -1.87 -3.83 -10.81
N ARG A 169 -1.91 -5.11 -11.16
CA ARG A 169 -2.34 -6.18 -10.26
C ARG A 169 -1.15 -6.87 -9.65
N THR A 170 -1.36 -7.26 -8.43
CA THR A 170 -0.50 -8.25 -7.79
C THR A 170 -0.59 -9.59 -8.53
N PHE A 171 0.49 -10.36 -8.58
CA PHE A 171 0.56 -11.69 -9.21
C PHE A 171 1.20 -12.69 -8.24
N GLY A 172 1.07 -14.00 -8.47
CA GLY A 172 1.69 -15.06 -7.68
C GLY A 172 2.22 -16.20 -8.54
N LEU A 173 3.23 -16.86 -8.02
CA LEU A 173 3.71 -18.09 -8.60
C LEU A 173 2.76 -19.24 -8.22
N MET A 174 2.52 -20.17 -9.16
CA MET A 174 1.62 -21.31 -8.92
C MET A 174 2.06 -22.15 -7.71
N SER A 175 3.37 -22.34 -7.55
CA SER A 175 3.96 -23.06 -6.41
C SER A 175 3.64 -22.40 -5.06
N GLU A 176 3.63 -21.07 -5.01
CA GLU A 176 3.26 -20.31 -3.81
C GLU A 176 1.76 -20.41 -3.55
N ALA A 177 0.94 -20.35 -4.60
CA ALA A 177 -0.51 -20.49 -4.50
C ALA A 177 -0.91 -21.87 -3.92
N GLU A 178 -0.24 -22.94 -4.34
CA GLU A 178 -0.46 -24.29 -3.81
C GLU A 178 -0.06 -24.41 -2.34
N MET A 179 1.09 -23.85 -1.96
CA MET A 179 1.54 -23.81 -0.57
C MET A 179 0.57 -23.02 0.32
N LEU A 180 0.06 -21.90 -0.14
CA LEU A 180 -0.88 -21.07 0.62
C LEU A 180 -2.26 -21.74 0.74
N LYS A 181 -2.73 -22.38 -0.31
CA LYS A 181 -3.97 -23.17 -0.27
C LYS A 181 -3.87 -24.31 0.76
N SER A 182 -2.74 -24.99 0.83
CA SER A 182 -2.52 -26.05 1.84
C SER A 182 -2.58 -25.54 3.29
N ARG A 183 -2.37 -24.23 3.49
CA ARG A 183 -2.47 -23.55 4.80
C ARG A 183 -3.81 -22.83 5.01
N ASN A 184 -4.81 -23.05 4.16
CA ASN A 184 -6.07 -22.31 4.13
C ASN A 184 -5.92 -20.78 3.97
N LEU A 185 -4.82 -20.36 3.37
CA LEU A 185 -4.55 -18.97 2.97
C LEU A 185 -4.89 -18.79 1.49
N ALA A 186 -4.93 -17.57 1.02
CA ALA A 186 -5.26 -17.23 -0.38
C ALA A 186 -6.64 -17.71 -0.86
N LEU A 187 -7.63 -17.74 0.02
CA LEU A 187 -8.99 -18.20 -0.29
C LEU A 187 -9.76 -17.28 -1.26
N GLY A 188 -9.25 -16.12 -1.58
CA GLY A 188 -9.86 -15.13 -2.47
C GLY A 188 -8.91 -14.40 -3.39
N ALA A 189 -7.61 -14.65 -3.34
CA ALA A 189 -6.61 -13.92 -4.11
C ALA A 189 -5.72 -14.83 -4.94
N LEU A 190 -5.44 -14.39 -6.15
CA LEU A 190 -4.27 -14.83 -6.90
C LEU A 190 -3.09 -13.96 -6.46
N LEU A 191 -2.10 -14.56 -5.87
CA LEU A 191 -0.97 -13.97 -5.16
C LEU A 191 -0.16 -12.97 -5.99
N LEU A 192 0.22 -11.81 -5.48
CA LEU A 192 1.61 -11.37 -5.34
C LEU A 192 1.90 -9.98 -4.80
N LEU A 193 2.99 -9.90 -4.14
CA LEU A 193 3.26 -9.00 -3.06
C LEU A 193 4.41 -8.02 -3.20
N LEU A 194 5.32 -8.11 -4.14
CA LEU A 194 6.59 -7.38 -4.02
C LEU A 194 6.62 -5.97 -4.64
N LEU A 195 5.86 -5.72 -5.69
CA LEU A 195 5.93 -4.45 -6.41
C LEU A 195 5.29 -3.28 -5.66
N LEU A 196 4.21 -3.56 -4.94
CA LEU A 196 3.49 -2.55 -4.18
C LEU A 196 4.13 -2.27 -2.82
N LEU A 197 4.83 -3.24 -2.24
CA LEU A 197 5.47 -3.12 -0.93
C LEU A 197 6.51 -2.01 -0.90
N LEU A 198 7.32 -1.90 -1.96
CA LEU A 198 8.34 -0.86 -2.06
C LEU A 198 7.74 0.52 -2.31
N LEU A 199 6.69 0.58 -3.13
CA LEU A 199 5.95 1.83 -3.39
C LEU A 199 5.28 2.33 -2.11
N LEU A 200 4.78 1.41 -1.29
CA LEU A 200 4.13 1.74 -0.04
C LEU A 200 5.11 2.12 1.07
N LEU A 201 6.24 1.42 1.16
CA LEU A 201 7.31 1.80 2.12
C LEU A 201 7.82 3.21 1.84
N LEU A 202 7.97 3.56 0.55
CA LEU A 202 8.31 4.92 0.14
C LEU A 202 7.18 5.91 0.42
N LEU A 203 5.92 5.53 0.22
CA LEU A 203 4.76 6.37 0.52
C LEU A 203 4.53 6.55 2.03
N LEU A 204 4.73 5.50 2.85
CA LEU A 204 4.67 5.58 4.31
C LEU A 204 5.83 6.37 4.92
N LEU A 205 6.98 6.43 4.24
CA LEU A 205 8.10 7.30 4.62
C LEU A 205 7.88 8.76 4.20
N LEU A 206 6.88 9.03 3.35
CA LEU A 206 6.56 10.36 2.81
C LEU A 206 5.25 10.92 3.38
N LEU A 207 4.48 10.14 4.14
CA LEU A 207 3.32 10.55 4.93
C LEU A 207 3.70 10.80 6.39
#